data_a69f3fd236a4ed70012a89480b0962f6
#
_entry.id   a69f3fd236a4ed70012a89480b0962f6
#
_cell.length_a   1.000
_cell.length_b   1.000
_cell.length_c   1.000
_cell.angle_alpha   90.00
_cell.angle_beta   90.00
_cell.angle_gamma   90.00
#
_symmetry.space_group_name_H-M   'P 1'
#
loop_
_entity.id
_entity.type
_entity.pdbx_description
1 polymer ?
#
loop_
_entity_poly.entity_id
_entity_poly.type
_entity_poly.pdbx_seq_one_letter_code
_entity_poly.pdbx_strand_id
1 'polypeptide(L)'
;YTENYRSAKAQYIYTCKDGVQTYKPHLTFYGFRYIRVDEFPGGLDKADPSCFTAIAVHSDMKRTGYLSCSNPLLNQLFSNIIWGQKGNFVDVPTDCPQRDERLGWTGDAQVFVRTACLNYDAEKFFTKWLADMSADQRPDGYVGHVIPDLIQAPKASAAWGDAATICPWEVYLAFGD
;
A
#
# COMPACT_ATOMS: atom_id res chain seq x y z
N TYR A 1 19.65 -0.23 8.90
CA TYR A 1 18.74 -1.16 9.59
C TYR A 1 17.76 -1.75 8.60
N THR A 2 17.81 -3.06 8.37
CA THR A 2 17.06 -3.76 7.32
C THR A 2 16.23 -4.94 7.85
N GLU A 3 16.23 -5.20 9.15
CA GLU A 3 15.49 -6.32 9.76
C GLU A 3 14.00 -6.28 9.47
N ASN A 4 13.42 -5.07 9.34
CA ASN A 4 12.01 -4.88 9.01
C ASN A 4 11.64 -5.33 7.59
N TYR A 5 12.61 -5.59 6.73
CA TYR A 5 12.34 -6.14 5.40
C TYR A 5 12.10 -7.65 5.41
N ARG A 6 12.41 -8.32 6.52
CA ARG A 6 12.35 -9.79 6.63
C ARG A 6 13.19 -10.43 5.51
N SER A 7 12.59 -11.24 4.64
CA SER A 7 13.25 -11.87 3.50
C SER A 7 13.19 -11.04 2.21
N ALA A 8 12.52 -9.88 2.21
CA ALA A 8 12.40 -9.04 1.03
C ALA A 8 13.77 -8.49 0.60
N LYS A 9 14.13 -8.76 -0.64
CA LYS A 9 15.35 -8.24 -1.27
C LYS A 9 15.05 -6.89 -1.92
N ALA A 10 15.01 -5.82 -1.11
CA ALA A 10 14.79 -4.45 -1.60
C ALA A 10 16.03 -3.93 -2.36
N GLN A 11 16.29 -4.49 -3.52
CA GLN A 11 17.50 -4.26 -4.30
C GLN A 11 17.17 -4.16 -5.79
N TYR A 12 17.80 -3.19 -6.47
CA TYR A 12 17.84 -3.11 -7.92
C TYR A 12 19.26 -3.37 -8.41
N ILE A 13 19.39 -4.19 -9.44
CA ILE A 13 20.62 -4.39 -10.20
C ILE A 13 20.31 -4.01 -11.64
N TYR A 14 21.03 -3.01 -12.16
CA TYR A 14 20.87 -2.55 -13.52
C TYR A 14 22.22 -2.58 -14.24
N THR A 15 22.30 -3.35 -15.30
CA THR A 15 23.50 -3.39 -16.16
C THR A 15 23.41 -2.27 -17.19
N CYS A 16 24.29 -1.30 -17.06
CA CYS A 16 24.38 -0.18 -17.98
C CYS A 16 24.96 -0.60 -19.34
N LYS A 17 24.59 0.11 -20.37
CA LYS A 17 25.19 0.11 -21.71
C LYS A 17 25.81 1.48 -21.99
N ASP A 18 26.51 1.64 -23.11
CA ASP A 18 27.12 2.91 -23.47
C ASP A 18 26.10 4.05 -23.67
N GLY A 19 26.48 5.26 -23.29
CA GLY A 19 25.71 6.48 -23.47
C GLY A 19 24.80 6.81 -22.27
N VAL A 20 24.07 7.91 -22.39
CA VAL A 20 23.12 8.37 -21.36
C VAL A 20 21.86 7.47 -21.38
N GLN A 21 21.45 7.04 -20.21
CA GLN A 21 20.32 6.13 -20.05
C GLN A 21 19.39 6.60 -18.93
N THR A 22 18.12 6.29 -19.08
CA THR A 22 17.13 6.39 -18.01
C THR A 22 16.52 5.00 -17.81
N TYR A 23 16.48 4.55 -16.57
CA TYR A 23 15.86 3.28 -16.18
C TYR A 23 14.78 3.52 -15.15
N LYS A 24 13.61 2.97 -15.41
CA LYS A 24 12.48 2.91 -14.47
C LYS A 24 12.05 1.45 -14.34
N PRO A 25 12.16 0.84 -13.15
CA PRO A 25 11.70 -0.53 -12.97
C PRO A 25 10.19 -0.63 -13.18
N HIS A 26 9.76 -1.75 -13.75
CA HIS A 26 8.37 -2.12 -13.97
C HIS A 26 8.01 -3.35 -13.13
N LEU A 27 6.76 -3.50 -12.78
CA LEU A 27 6.19 -4.68 -12.10
C LEU A 27 6.79 -4.97 -10.71
N THR A 28 7.48 -4.00 -10.12
CA THR A 28 7.99 -4.07 -8.76
C THR A 28 8.11 -2.69 -8.14
N PHE A 29 7.96 -2.62 -6.82
CA PHE A 29 8.13 -1.39 -6.05
C PHE A 29 8.60 -1.72 -4.63
N TYR A 30 9.18 -0.74 -3.95
CA TYR A 30 9.66 -0.88 -2.57
C TYR A 30 9.21 0.30 -1.72
N GLY A 31 8.89 0.05 -0.45
CA GLY A 31 8.79 1.10 0.55
C GLY A 31 10.17 1.37 1.14
N PHE A 32 10.65 2.62 1.09
CA PHE A 32 11.98 2.98 1.57
C PHE A 32 12.04 4.43 2.09
N ARG A 33 13.04 4.71 2.90
CA ARG A 33 13.41 6.07 3.33
C ARG A 33 14.77 6.51 2.81
N TYR A 34 15.63 5.54 2.51
CA TYR A 34 17.02 5.78 2.08
C TYR A 34 17.35 4.87 0.91
N ILE A 35 18.19 5.36 0.03
CA ILE A 35 18.78 4.59 -1.07
C ILE A 35 20.27 4.48 -0.79
N ARG A 36 20.80 3.27 -0.82
CA ARG A 36 22.24 3.00 -0.81
C ARG A 36 22.67 2.61 -2.22
N VAL A 37 23.67 3.27 -2.73
CA VAL A 37 24.28 2.95 -4.01
C VAL A 37 25.57 2.20 -3.73
N ASP A 38 25.67 0.96 -4.19
CA ASP A 38 26.85 0.13 -3.98
C ASP A 38 27.82 0.18 -5.16
N GLU A 39 27.29 0.35 -6.38
CA GLU A 39 28.07 0.49 -7.62
C GLU A 39 27.45 1.59 -8.51
N PHE A 40 28.30 2.36 -9.18
CA PHE A 40 27.86 3.39 -10.12
C PHE A 40 28.86 3.53 -11.28
N PRO A 41 28.40 3.71 -12.53
CA PRO A 41 29.30 3.91 -13.67
C PRO A 41 30.29 5.07 -13.47
N GLY A 42 31.56 4.78 -13.60
CA GLY A 42 32.62 5.77 -13.39
C GLY A 42 33.03 6.01 -11.93
N GLY A 43 32.46 5.25 -10.97
CA GLY A 43 32.77 5.35 -9.55
C GLY A 43 31.65 5.96 -8.71
N LEU A 44 31.63 5.65 -7.41
CA LEU A 44 30.58 6.13 -6.49
C LEU A 44 30.57 7.66 -6.32
N ASP A 45 31.69 8.33 -6.56
CA ASP A 45 31.80 9.78 -6.57
C ASP A 45 30.97 10.46 -7.69
N LYS A 46 30.57 9.69 -8.69
CA LYS A 46 29.69 10.13 -9.78
C LYS A 46 28.21 9.92 -9.51
N ALA A 47 27.85 9.23 -8.43
CA ALA A 47 26.48 8.97 -8.03
C ALA A 47 25.83 10.20 -7.38
N ASP A 48 25.61 11.25 -8.16
CA ASP A 48 24.95 12.47 -7.69
C ASP A 48 23.48 12.19 -7.36
N PRO A 49 22.91 12.74 -6.25
CA PRO A 49 21.49 12.58 -5.91
C PRO A 49 20.53 12.94 -7.05
N SER A 50 20.88 13.86 -7.94
CA SER A 50 20.07 14.23 -9.11
C SER A 50 19.90 13.10 -10.14
N CYS A 51 20.74 12.06 -10.07
CA CYS A 51 20.61 10.87 -10.89
C CYS A 51 19.43 9.97 -10.48
N PHE A 52 18.84 10.21 -9.29
CA PHE A 52 17.81 9.35 -8.73
C PHE A 52 16.51 10.11 -8.53
N THR A 53 15.41 9.54 -8.98
CA THR A 53 14.06 10.07 -8.78
C THR A 53 13.20 9.04 -8.05
N ALA A 54 12.71 9.40 -6.87
CA ALA A 54 11.71 8.60 -6.17
C ALA A 54 10.34 8.79 -6.83
N ILE A 55 9.68 7.70 -7.19
CA ILE A 55 8.36 7.70 -7.80
C ILE A 55 7.38 7.07 -6.82
N ALA A 56 6.40 7.85 -6.34
CA ALA A 56 5.31 7.31 -5.54
C ALA A 56 4.34 6.57 -6.45
N VAL A 57 4.06 5.30 -6.09
CA VAL A 57 3.10 4.44 -6.80
C VAL A 57 1.93 4.17 -5.86
N HIS A 58 0.71 4.41 -6.33
CA HIS A 58 -0.52 4.13 -5.60
C HIS A 58 -1.69 4.03 -6.55
N SER A 59 -2.81 3.44 -6.10
CA SER A 59 -4.08 3.49 -6.84
C SER A 59 -4.53 4.93 -7.03
N ASP A 60 -5.08 5.22 -8.21
CA ASP A 60 -5.55 6.57 -8.56
C ASP A 60 -6.84 6.90 -7.79
N MET A 61 -6.70 7.65 -6.72
CA MET A 61 -7.80 8.10 -5.87
C MET A 61 -7.68 9.62 -5.68
N LYS A 62 -8.77 10.33 -5.93
CA LYS A 62 -8.82 11.77 -5.70
C LYS A 62 -8.80 12.07 -4.19
N ARG A 63 -7.90 12.92 -3.76
CA ARG A 63 -7.89 13.39 -2.37
C ARG A 63 -9.11 14.28 -2.10
N THR A 64 -9.85 13.97 -1.03
CA THR A 64 -11.06 14.69 -0.59
C THR A 64 -10.93 15.23 0.84
N GLY A 65 -10.11 14.60 1.69
CA GLY A 65 -9.90 14.99 3.07
C GLY A 65 -8.72 15.95 3.27
N TYR A 66 -8.97 17.04 3.98
CA TYR A 66 -7.97 18.04 4.32
C TYR A 66 -8.12 18.46 5.77
N LEU A 67 -7.04 18.48 6.51
CA LEU A 67 -6.98 18.94 7.89
C LEU A 67 -5.82 19.93 8.05
N SER A 68 -6.09 21.02 8.74
CA SER A 68 -5.06 21.96 9.18
C SER A 68 -5.49 22.55 10.53
N CYS A 69 -4.56 22.62 11.47
CA CYS A 69 -4.76 23.21 12.79
C CYS A 69 -3.50 23.93 13.27
N SER A 70 -3.59 24.63 14.41
CA SER A 70 -2.47 25.36 14.98
C SER A 70 -1.35 24.47 15.55
N ASN A 71 -1.61 23.17 15.75
CA ASN A 71 -0.60 22.23 16.25
C ASN A 71 0.19 21.59 15.10
N PRO A 72 1.48 21.89 14.90
CA PRO A 72 2.27 21.37 13.80
C PRO A 72 2.45 19.86 13.86
N LEU A 73 2.43 19.24 15.05
CA LEU A 73 2.57 17.78 15.18
C LEU A 73 1.34 17.05 14.67
N LEU A 74 0.14 17.60 14.89
CA LEU A 74 -1.10 17.03 14.33
C LEU A 74 -1.15 17.18 12.80
N ASN A 75 -0.70 18.30 12.27
CA ASN A 75 -0.59 18.47 10.82
C ASN A 75 0.41 17.48 10.21
N GLN A 76 1.54 17.24 10.88
CA GLN A 76 2.51 16.24 10.47
C GLN A 76 1.94 14.82 10.55
N LEU A 77 1.22 14.49 11.63
CA LEU A 77 0.54 13.20 11.77
C LEU A 77 -0.45 12.96 10.62
N PHE A 78 -1.27 13.97 10.30
CA PHE A 78 -2.21 13.88 9.19
C PHE A 78 -1.50 13.66 7.84
N SER A 79 -0.41 14.37 7.60
CA SER A 79 0.42 14.17 6.41
C SER A 79 0.96 12.72 6.34
N ASN A 80 1.42 12.18 7.48
CA ASN A 80 1.92 10.80 7.55
C ASN A 80 0.81 9.78 7.26
N ILE A 81 -0.41 10.01 7.74
CA ILE A 81 -1.59 9.14 7.45
C ILE A 81 -1.89 9.14 5.95
N ILE A 82 -1.89 10.31 5.31
CA ILE A 82 -2.11 10.44 3.86
C ILE A 82 -1.05 9.67 3.06
N TRP A 83 0.23 9.79 3.43
CA TRP A 83 1.31 9.05 2.79
C TRP A 83 1.27 7.55 3.10
N GLY A 84 0.89 7.18 4.33
CA GLY A 84 0.68 5.79 4.71
C GLY A 84 -0.40 5.12 3.86
N GLN A 85 -1.53 5.80 3.67
CA GLN A 85 -2.60 5.29 2.80
C GLN A 85 -2.13 5.12 1.35
N LYS A 86 -1.44 6.12 0.78
CA LYS A 86 -0.85 6.01 -0.56
C LYS A 86 0.07 4.80 -0.70
N GLY A 87 0.99 4.62 0.25
CA GLY A 87 1.98 3.53 0.20
C GLY A 87 1.37 2.13 0.32
N ASN A 88 0.17 2.02 0.91
CA ASN A 88 -0.51 0.74 1.13
C ASN A 88 -1.69 0.48 0.18
N PHE A 89 -2.23 1.52 -0.45
CA PHE A 89 -3.36 1.35 -1.38
C PHE A 89 -2.83 1.21 -2.82
N VAL A 90 -2.37 0.01 -3.13
CA VAL A 90 -1.86 -0.37 -4.46
C VAL A 90 -2.66 -1.59 -4.91
N ASP A 91 -3.74 -1.34 -5.62
CA ASP A 91 -4.74 -2.32 -6.10
C ASP A 91 -5.58 -2.98 -4.99
N VAL A 92 -4.98 -3.31 -3.87
CA VAL A 92 -5.63 -3.82 -2.65
C VAL A 92 -5.13 -3.04 -1.43
N PRO A 93 -5.89 -3.01 -0.31
CA PRO A 93 -5.45 -2.33 0.91
C PRO A 93 -4.40 -3.19 1.65
N THR A 94 -3.13 -3.02 1.30
CA THR A 94 -2.05 -3.81 1.89
C THR A 94 -1.72 -3.38 3.31
N ASP A 95 -1.24 -4.31 4.11
CA ASP A 95 -0.80 -4.09 5.51
C ASP A 95 0.52 -3.33 5.61
N CYS A 96 1.39 -3.45 4.62
CA CYS A 96 2.71 -2.85 4.63
C CYS A 96 3.26 -2.61 3.21
N PRO A 97 4.09 -1.55 2.99
CA PRO A 97 4.62 -1.25 1.66
C PRO A 97 6.01 -1.82 1.39
N GLN A 98 6.75 -2.34 2.40
CA GLN A 98 8.19 -2.52 2.31
C GLN A 98 8.72 -3.95 2.45
N ARG A 99 7.92 -4.89 2.98
CA ARG A 99 8.39 -6.25 3.30
C ARG A 99 7.69 -7.32 2.46
N ASP A 100 8.10 -8.56 2.62
CA ASP A 100 7.55 -9.75 1.97
C ASP A 100 6.20 -10.22 2.54
N GLU A 101 5.27 -9.32 2.68
CA GLU A 101 3.88 -9.54 3.07
C GLU A 101 3.00 -8.83 2.03
N ARG A 102 2.66 -7.58 2.22
CA ARG A 102 1.94 -6.74 1.25
C ARG A 102 0.68 -7.40 0.71
N LEU A 103 -0.12 -7.94 1.63
CA LEU A 103 -1.38 -8.60 1.35
C LEU A 103 -2.56 -7.73 1.80
N GLY A 104 -3.70 -7.93 1.16
CA GLY A 104 -4.94 -7.23 1.50
C GLY A 104 -5.58 -7.78 2.77
N TRP A 105 -4.96 -7.54 3.93
CA TRP A 105 -5.44 -8.00 5.23
C TRP A 105 -6.79 -7.38 5.60
N THR A 106 -7.77 -8.25 5.83
CA THR A 106 -9.15 -7.84 6.09
C THR A 106 -9.31 -7.16 7.44
N GLY A 107 -8.58 -7.63 8.47
CA GLY A 107 -8.56 -6.99 9.79
C GLY A 107 -8.02 -5.56 9.75
N ASP A 108 -6.94 -5.34 9.02
CA ASP A 108 -6.34 -4.00 8.83
C ASP A 108 -7.28 -3.08 8.04
N ALA A 109 -7.83 -3.59 6.95
CA ALA A 109 -8.73 -2.82 6.09
C ALA A 109 -9.96 -2.33 6.85
N GLN A 110 -10.61 -3.19 7.66
CA GLN A 110 -11.83 -2.82 8.38
C GLN A 110 -11.60 -1.70 9.40
N VAL A 111 -10.46 -1.67 10.09
CA VAL A 111 -10.14 -0.59 11.04
C VAL A 111 -9.86 0.74 10.34
N PHE A 112 -9.39 0.68 9.11
CA PHE A 112 -8.94 1.87 8.38
C PHE A 112 -9.94 2.38 7.34
N VAL A 113 -10.92 1.58 6.90
CA VAL A 113 -11.83 1.91 5.79
C VAL A 113 -12.49 3.27 5.95
N ARG A 114 -13.01 3.60 7.13
CA ARG A 114 -13.65 4.89 7.39
C ARG A 114 -12.67 6.05 7.23
N THR A 115 -11.47 5.93 7.78
CA THR A 115 -10.41 6.92 7.62
C THR A 115 -10.01 7.06 6.15
N ALA A 116 -9.90 5.96 5.44
CA ALA A 116 -9.59 5.95 4.01
C ALA A 116 -10.61 6.73 3.19
N CYS A 117 -11.90 6.52 3.45
CA CYS A 117 -13.00 7.21 2.76
C CYS A 117 -13.08 8.72 3.12
N LEU A 118 -12.64 9.10 4.32
CA LEU A 118 -12.54 10.51 4.70
C LEU A 118 -11.38 11.23 4.00
N ASN A 119 -10.29 10.52 3.74
CA ASN A 119 -9.08 11.09 3.14
C ASN A 119 -9.16 11.21 1.61
N TYR A 120 -9.76 10.21 0.98
CA TYR A 120 -9.82 10.07 -0.47
C TYR A 120 -11.20 9.63 -0.94
N ASP A 121 -11.53 9.93 -2.17
CA ASP A 121 -12.59 9.25 -2.91
C ASP A 121 -12.12 7.81 -3.21
N ALA A 122 -12.40 6.93 -2.27
CA ALA A 122 -11.98 5.54 -2.28
C ALA A 122 -13.10 4.58 -2.73
N GLU A 123 -14.22 5.11 -3.26
CA GLU A 123 -15.38 4.31 -3.68
C GLU A 123 -14.97 3.17 -4.61
N LYS A 124 -14.39 3.49 -5.77
CA LYS A 124 -14.00 2.49 -6.78
C LYS A 124 -12.97 1.49 -6.27
N PHE A 125 -12.05 1.96 -5.42
CA PHE A 125 -11.03 1.11 -4.82
C PHE A 125 -11.66 0.03 -3.93
N PHE A 126 -12.55 0.43 -3.03
CA PHE A 126 -13.20 -0.52 -2.15
C PHE A 126 -14.28 -1.34 -2.85
N THR A 127 -15.05 -0.78 -3.79
CA THR A 127 -16.03 -1.55 -4.59
C THR A 127 -15.34 -2.71 -5.31
N LYS A 128 -14.18 -2.46 -5.92
CA LYS A 128 -13.38 -3.53 -6.54
C LYS A 128 -12.93 -4.56 -5.51
N TRP A 129 -12.35 -4.15 -4.40
CA TRP A 129 -11.85 -5.06 -3.39
C TRP A 129 -12.95 -5.85 -2.69
N LEU A 130 -14.13 -5.26 -2.47
CA LEU A 130 -15.31 -5.95 -1.95
C LEU A 130 -15.86 -6.97 -2.94
N ALA A 131 -15.78 -6.70 -4.25
CA ALA A 131 -16.11 -7.68 -5.28
C ALA A 131 -15.14 -8.89 -5.25
N ASP A 132 -13.84 -8.64 -5.06
CA ASP A 132 -12.86 -9.72 -4.87
C ASP A 132 -13.18 -10.53 -3.62
N MET A 133 -13.51 -9.87 -2.51
CA MET A 133 -13.91 -10.53 -1.25
C MET A 133 -15.13 -11.43 -1.44
N SER A 134 -16.14 -10.95 -2.16
CA SER A 134 -17.34 -11.73 -2.48
C SER A 134 -17.02 -12.94 -3.37
N ALA A 135 -16.12 -12.78 -4.33
CA ALA A 135 -15.68 -13.86 -5.22
C ALA A 135 -14.87 -14.94 -4.48
N ASP A 136 -14.09 -14.55 -3.47
CA ASP A 136 -13.25 -15.43 -2.66
C ASP A 136 -14.01 -16.06 -1.49
N GLN A 137 -15.23 -15.62 -1.20
CA GLN A 137 -16.02 -16.18 -0.08
C GLN A 137 -16.30 -17.67 -0.32
N ARG A 138 -15.98 -18.48 0.68
CA ARG A 138 -16.17 -19.94 0.60
C ARG A 138 -17.65 -20.34 0.75
N PRO A 139 -18.04 -21.54 0.28
CA PRO A 139 -19.41 -22.01 0.37
C PRO A 139 -19.98 -22.10 1.81
N ASP A 140 -19.13 -22.24 2.81
CA ASP A 140 -19.50 -22.24 4.23
C ASP A 140 -19.65 -20.82 4.82
N GLY A 141 -19.50 -19.77 4.00
CA GLY A 141 -19.58 -18.38 4.39
C GLY A 141 -18.26 -17.79 4.92
N TYR A 142 -17.18 -18.56 4.96
CA TYR A 142 -15.87 -18.09 5.41
C TYR A 142 -15.36 -16.96 4.51
N VAL A 143 -14.85 -15.90 5.14
CA VAL A 143 -14.10 -14.81 4.49
C VAL A 143 -12.64 -14.89 4.92
N GLY A 144 -11.73 -14.85 3.97
CA GLY A 144 -10.30 -14.99 4.18
C GLY A 144 -9.71 -13.91 5.08
N HIS A 145 -8.56 -14.19 5.67
CA HIS A 145 -7.79 -13.20 6.44
C HIS A 145 -7.17 -12.14 5.54
N VAL A 146 -6.93 -12.48 4.28
CA VAL A 146 -6.48 -11.58 3.22
C VAL A 146 -7.36 -11.73 1.99
N ILE A 147 -7.51 -10.68 1.22
CA ILE A 147 -8.22 -10.71 -0.06
C ILE A 147 -7.32 -10.11 -1.14
N PRO A 148 -7.01 -10.88 -2.20
CA PRO A 148 -7.37 -12.28 -2.48
C PRO A 148 -6.86 -13.28 -1.44
N ASP A 149 -7.60 -14.39 -1.20
CA ASP A 149 -7.28 -15.39 -0.16
C ASP A 149 -6.10 -16.29 -0.55
N LEU A 150 -4.89 -15.72 -0.49
CA LEU A 150 -3.63 -16.43 -0.77
C LEU A 150 -3.15 -17.29 0.39
N ILE A 151 -3.62 -17.03 1.60
CA ILE A 151 -3.19 -17.75 2.82
C ILE A 151 -3.97 -19.06 2.97
N GLN A 152 -5.23 -19.08 2.55
CA GLN A 152 -6.13 -20.23 2.65
C GLN A 152 -6.19 -20.82 4.06
N ALA A 153 -6.27 -19.95 5.07
CA ALA A 153 -6.31 -20.38 6.46
C ALA A 153 -7.44 -21.39 6.70
N PRO A 154 -7.21 -22.42 7.55
CA PRO A 154 -8.19 -23.50 7.74
C PRO A 154 -9.40 -23.07 8.56
N LYS A 155 -9.31 -21.96 9.30
CA LYS A 155 -10.39 -21.46 10.18
C LYS A 155 -10.53 -19.95 10.05
N ALA A 156 -11.78 -19.49 10.12
CA ALA A 156 -12.09 -18.08 10.23
C ALA A 156 -11.56 -17.49 11.54
N SER A 157 -11.28 -16.20 11.54
CA SER A 157 -10.99 -15.41 12.74
C SER A 157 -11.99 -14.27 12.83
N ALA A 158 -12.58 -14.10 14.01
CA ALA A 158 -13.27 -12.88 14.36
C ALA A 158 -12.33 -11.67 14.12
N ALA A 159 -12.89 -10.52 13.91
CA ALA A 159 -12.18 -9.29 13.54
C ALA A 159 -11.59 -9.27 12.13
N TRP A 160 -11.15 -10.37 11.53
CA TRP A 160 -10.78 -10.42 10.11
C TRP A 160 -12.01 -10.65 9.23
N GLY A 161 -12.78 -11.70 9.50
CA GLY A 161 -14.03 -12.01 8.78
C GLY A 161 -15.11 -10.92 8.90
N ASP A 162 -15.09 -10.15 9.98
CA ASP A 162 -16.01 -9.02 10.21
C ASP A 162 -15.89 -7.92 9.13
N ALA A 163 -14.77 -7.87 8.40
CA ALA A 163 -14.59 -6.96 7.29
C ALA A 163 -15.69 -7.09 6.22
N ALA A 164 -16.26 -8.29 6.05
CA ALA A 164 -17.35 -8.53 5.11
C ALA A 164 -18.65 -7.76 5.44
N THR A 165 -18.79 -7.31 6.67
CA THR A 165 -19.94 -6.48 7.10
C THR A 165 -19.56 -5.04 7.36
N ILE A 166 -18.37 -4.81 7.93
CA ILE A 166 -17.90 -3.46 8.31
C ILE A 166 -17.50 -2.65 7.08
N CYS A 167 -16.70 -3.23 6.19
CA CYS A 167 -16.21 -2.49 5.03
C CYS A 167 -17.33 -2.03 4.08
N PRO A 168 -18.26 -2.89 3.64
CA PRO A 168 -19.36 -2.42 2.78
C PRO A 168 -20.26 -1.40 3.49
N TRP A 169 -20.48 -1.54 4.79
CA TRP A 169 -21.25 -0.57 5.55
C TRP A 169 -20.60 0.82 5.58
N GLU A 170 -19.30 0.90 5.84
CA GLU A 170 -18.58 2.17 5.85
C GLU A 170 -18.47 2.80 4.45
N VAL A 171 -18.34 1.98 3.40
CA VAL A 171 -18.39 2.45 2.01
C VAL A 171 -19.76 3.00 1.68
N TYR A 172 -20.83 2.31 2.05
CA TYR A 172 -22.21 2.81 1.89
C TYR A 172 -22.43 4.12 2.62
N LEU A 173 -21.99 4.26 3.87
CA LEU A 173 -22.12 5.50 4.63
C LEU A 173 -21.36 6.67 4.00
N ALA A 174 -20.23 6.39 3.33
CA ALA A 174 -19.39 7.41 2.72
C ALA A 174 -19.90 7.85 1.34
N PHE A 175 -20.40 6.93 0.53
CA PHE A 175 -20.67 7.14 -0.90
C PHE A 175 -22.10 6.82 -1.32
N GLY A 176 -22.86 6.11 -0.51
CA GLY A 176 -24.25 5.74 -0.80
C GLY A 176 -24.43 4.54 -1.74
N ASP A 177 -23.34 3.81 -1.98
CA ASP A 177 -23.30 2.62 -2.85
C ASP A 177 -23.13 1.33 -2.03
#